data_81401e32d47ee8d00d015966925f1d3d
#
_entry.id   81401e32d47ee8d00d015966925f1d3d
#
_cell.length_a   1.000
_cell.length_b   1.000
_cell.length_c   1.000
_cell.angle_alpha   90.00
_cell.angle_beta   90.00
_cell.angle_gamma   90.00
#
_symmetry.space_group_name_H-M   'P 1'
#
loop_
_entity.id
_entity.type
_entity.pdbx_description
1 polymer ?
#
loop_
_entity_poly.entity_id
_entity_poly.type
_entity_poly.pdbx_seq_one_letter_code
_entity_poly.pdbx_strand_id
1 'polypeptide(L)' 'MNKKKLCEALAEDYADKVARSGGNYDDAYNHYLERCKNRNEKDLLAQYKTAGLDSSGFKWV' A
#
# COMPACT_ATOMS: atom_id res chain seq x y z
N MET A 1 -0.65 -13.89 -2.53
CA MET A 1 -0.73 -12.54 -3.11
C MET A 1 0.64 -12.16 -3.66
N ASN A 2 0.73 -11.66 -4.87
CA ASN A 2 2.01 -11.32 -5.45
C ASN A 2 2.47 -9.92 -5.04
N LYS A 3 3.75 -9.62 -5.30
CA LYS A 3 4.36 -8.36 -4.90
C LYS A 3 3.64 -7.14 -5.49
N LYS A 4 3.22 -7.24 -6.75
CA LYS A 4 2.54 -6.14 -7.42
C LYS A 4 1.25 -5.77 -6.70
N LYS A 5 0.46 -6.77 -6.34
CA LYS A 5 -0.80 -6.53 -5.64
C LYS A 5 -0.58 -5.99 -4.23
N LEU A 6 0.45 -6.48 -3.55
CA LEU A 6 0.82 -5.95 -2.24
C LEU A 6 1.18 -4.47 -2.34
N CYS A 7 1.97 -4.10 -3.34
CA CYS A 7 2.34 -2.71 -3.55
C CYS A 7 1.12 -1.85 -3.85
N GLU A 8 0.22 -2.33 -4.69
CA GLU A 8 -0.99 -1.59 -5.02
C GLU A 8 -1.87 -1.35 -3.80
N ALA A 9 -2.08 -2.40 -3.00
CA ALA A 9 -2.91 -2.29 -1.80
C ALA A 9 -2.31 -1.31 -0.79
N LEU A 10 -1.01 -1.42 -0.56
CA LEU A 10 -0.32 -0.54 0.37
C LEU A 10 -0.28 0.90 -0.13
N ALA A 11 -0.09 1.08 -1.43
CA ALA A 11 -0.07 2.41 -2.04
C ALA A 11 -1.44 3.08 -1.94
N GLU A 12 -2.51 2.32 -2.14
CA GLU A 12 -3.86 2.86 -1.99
C GLU A 12 -4.13 3.30 -0.56
N ASP A 13 -3.73 2.49 0.41
CA ASP A 13 -3.91 2.85 1.81
C ASP A 13 -3.13 4.11 2.17
N TYR A 14 -1.88 4.18 1.74
CA TYR A 14 -1.04 5.34 1.98
C TYR A 14 -1.59 6.60 1.31
N ALA A 15 -1.98 6.47 0.03
CA ALA A 15 -2.51 7.60 -0.73
C ALA A 15 -3.81 8.12 -0.14
N ASP A 16 -4.66 7.23 0.34
CA ASP A 16 -5.91 7.61 0.98
C ASP A 16 -5.64 8.45 2.23
N LYS A 17 -4.68 8.02 3.05
CA LYS A 17 -4.31 8.76 4.26
C LYS A 17 -3.75 10.13 3.92
N VAL A 18 -2.90 10.21 2.91
CA VAL A 18 -2.33 11.49 2.46
C VAL A 18 -3.43 12.42 1.95
N ALA A 19 -4.35 11.88 1.15
CA ALA A 19 -5.45 12.67 0.61
C ALA A 19 -6.35 13.22 1.71
N ARG A 20 -6.59 12.44 2.75
CA ARG A 20 -7.39 12.88 3.89
C ARG A 20 -6.71 14.01 4.66
N SER A 21 -5.39 14.06 4.61
CA SER A 21 -4.60 15.11 5.25
C SER A 21 -4.42 16.34 4.38
N GLY A 22 -5.04 16.36 3.20
CA GLY A 22 -4.95 17.50 2.29
C GLY A 22 -3.88 17.34 1.21
N GLY A 23 -3.25 16.16 1.11
CA GLY A 23 -2.25 15.90 0.08
C GLY A 23 -2.87 15.42 -1.23
N ASN A 24 -2.00 15.10 -2.20
CA ASN A 24 -2.42 14.65 -3.52
C ASN A 24 -2.38 13.12 -3.59
N TYR A 25 -3.53 12.51 -3.88
CA TYR A 25 -3.66 11.05 -3.94
C TYR A 25 -2.74 10.44 -4.99
N ASP A 26 -2.79 10.96 -6.22
CA ASP A 26 -2.01 10.39 -7.33
C ASP A 26 -0.51 10.46 -7.06
N ASP A 27 -0.03 11.59 -6.55
CA ASP A 27 1.37 11.75 -6.23
C ASP A 27 1.80 10.77 -5.14
N ALA A 28 1.00 10.65 -4.09
CA ALA A 28 1.30 9.73 -2.99
C ALA A 28 1.30 8.28 -3.46
N TYR A 29 0.31 7.91 -4.27
CA TYR A 29 0.19 6.56 -4.81
C TYR A 29 1.41 6.20 -5.64
N ASN A 30 1.78 7.06 -6.59
CA ASN A 30 2.93 6.82 -7.47
C ASN A 30 4.23 6.80 -6.69
N HIS A 31 4.38 7.69 -5.72
CA HIS A 31 5.56 7.74 -4.87
C HIS A 31 5.74 6.44 -4.10
N TYR A 32 4.66 5.94 -3.52
CA TYR A 32 4.72 4.69 -2.76
C TYR A 32 5.04 3.50 -3.66
N LEU A 33 4.43 3.44 -4.85
CA LEU A 33 4.70 2.36 -5.79
C LEU A 33 6.18 2.31 -6.18
N GLU A 34 6.78 3.48 -6.43
CA GLU A 34 8.20 3.56 -6.75
C GLU A 34 9.06 2.97 -5.63
N ARG A 35 8.74 3.31 -4.40
CA ARG A 35 9.48 2.81 -3.25
C ARG A 35 9.27 1.32 -3.04
N CYS A 36 8.06 0.84 -3.32
CA CYS A 36 7.74 -0.58 -3.19
C CYS A 36 8.57 -1.46 -4.11
N LYS A 37 8.92 -0.97 -5.28
CA LYS A 37 9.72 -1.74 -6.24
C LYS A 37 11.04 -2.20 -5.68
N ASN A 38 11.58 -1.46 -4.72
CA ASN A 38 12.88 -1.74 -4.12
C ASN A 38 12.79 -2.56 -2.83
N ARG A 39 11.57 -2.90 -2.41
CA ARG A 39 11.37 -3.68 -1.19
C ARG A 39 11.11 -5.14 -1.54
N ASN A 40 11.50 -6.04 -0.63
CA ASN A 40 11.21 -7.44 -0.85
C ASN A 40 9.78 -7.77 -0.41
N GLU A 41 9.30 -8.93 -0.88
CA GLU A 41 7.92 -9.35 -0.62
C GLU A 41 7.62 -9.53 0.87
N LYS A 42 8.59 -10.01 1.63
CA LYS A 42 8.42 -10.20 3.08
C LYS A 42 8.17 -8.90 3.80
N ASP A 43 8.91 -7.84 3.43
CA ASP A 43 8.71 -6.51 4.02
C ASP A 43 7.33 -5.97 3.68
N LEU A 44 6.91 -6.13 2.44
CA LEU A 44 5.61 -5.67 2.00
C LEU A 44 4.48 -6.40 2.70
N LEU A 45 4.63 -7.70 2.87
CA LEU A 45 3.63 -8.51 3.56
C LEU A 45 3.52 -8.09 5.03
N ALA A 46 4.65 -7.81 5.67
CA ALA A 46 4.66 -7.34 7.05
C ALA A 46 3.94 -6.00 7.17
N GLN A 47 4.19 -5.09 6.24
CA GLN A 47 3.51 -3.79 6.23
C GLN A 47 2.01 -3.95 5.98
N TYR A 48 1.65 -4.84 5.09
CA TYR A 48 0.25 -5.14 4.79
C TYR A 48 -0.50 -5.58 6.05
N LYS A 49 0.10 -6.49 6.80
CA LYS A 49 -0.48 -6.98 8.06
C LYS A 49 -0.52 -5.90 9.12
N THR A 50 0.56 -5.12 9.24
CA THR A 50 0.63 -4.03 10.22
C THR A 50 -0.44 -2.97 9.95
N ALA A 51 -0.75 -2.74 8.67
CA ALA A 51 -1.79 -1.80 8.30
C ALA A 51 -3.20 -2.36 8.53
N GLY A 52 -3.32 -3.64 8.88
CA GLY A 52 -4.60 -4.27 9.14
C GLY A 52 -5.40 -4.64 7.91
N LEU A 53 -4.78 -4.57 6.75
CA LEU A 53 -5.49 -4.82 5.48
C LEU A 53 -5.92 -6.26 5.31
N ASP A 54 -5.16 -7.20 5.89
CA ASP A 54 -5.48 -8.62 5.79
C ASP A 54 -6.67 -9.03 6.67
N SER A 55 -6.96 -8.24 7.71
CA SER A 55 -8.06 -8.56 8.63
C SER A 55 -9.26 -7.62 8.46
N SER A 56 -9.16 -6.63 7.59
CA SER A 56 -10.23 -5.65 7.39
C SER A 56 -11.25 -6.06 6.34
N GLY A 57 -11.13 -7.27 5.80
CA GLY A 57 -12.00 -7.71 4.71
C GLY A 57 -11.66 -7.07 3.38
N PHE A 58 -10.46 -6.58 3.23
CA PHE A 58 -10.01 -5.93 2.01
C PHE A 58 -10.06 -6.90 0.85
N LYS A 59 -10.63 -6.48 -0.25
CA LYS A 59 -11.00 -7.35 -1.36
C LYS A 59 -9.84 -7.87 -2.23
N TRP A 60 -8.64 -7.65 -1.81
CA TRP A 60 -7.46 -8.19 -2.47
C TRP A 60 -7.24 -9.67 -2.20
N VAL A 61 -7.93 -10.17 -1.23
CA VAL A 61 -7.81 -11.57 -0.81
C VAL A 61 -8.50 -12.48 -1.79
#